data_edebda32fdf69acaae47eded35ea6444
#
_entry.id   edebda32fdf69acaae47eded35ea6444
#
_cell.length_a   1.000
_cell.length_b   1.000
_cell.length_c   1.000
_cell.angle_alpha   90.00
_cell.angle_beta   90.00
_cell.angle_gamma   90.00
#
_symmetry.space_group_name_H-M   'P 1'
#
loop_
_entity.id
_entity.type
_entity.pdbx_description
1 polymer ?
#
loop_
_entity_poly.entity_id
_entity_poly.type
_entity_poly.pdbx_seq_one_letter_code
_entity_poly.pdbx_strand_id
1 'polypeptide(L)'
;MGNEFSESQLAPKHVVVVLLDSLNRHLLGAYGGSEFTTPHLDRFAADALVFDRHHTGSLPCMPARHDLLVGALDFPWRPWGSVEIWEDAITYSLRAAGVTTMLISDHPHLFEVGGENYHTDFTAWEYVRGHENDPWKTRPDTSWVGTPALPVRDPWRGHYNYQDSRTWFKSEEDFPGPQTMRAAVKWLETNAGHHERSLLVIDEFDPHEPFDTPEPWASQYRQDENDPWLIWPPYVVNGVADGFLTEQEGRALRSAYGSKLSMIDHWFGRLLDAVDASPDAHDTAVIVCTDHGHYLGEKDVWGKPGYPIHDTLGHIPLMIRWPGVKAGRVSALSTTVDIHATLCDVFSVSPEHRTHGKSLVPIVMGQASSVRDHCLSGYWGREIQLVTQTHTYTRGSVGEGFPLSMWSNRWSTMPLHLAPQLRLPRPDQRAFLDTMPGTTVPVIRQPFEMGDTLPFWAYGGLKNENLLYDRQSDPQQLQNLASPQGDVISPLESELLEHMKQALVEINAPQDLMQRLGLL
;
A
#
# COMPACT_ATOMS: atom_id res chain seq x y z
N MET A 1 -13.93 -13.10 40.23
CA MET A 1 -14.52 -14.10 39.32
C MET A 1 -14.19 -13.60 37.94
N GLY A 2 -13.11 -14.13 37.36
CA GLY A 2 -12.74 -13.83 35.98
C GLY A 2 -13.68 -14.62 35.07
N ASN A 3 -14.40 -13.94 34.21
CA ASN A 3 -15.07 -14.60 33.09
C ASN A 3 -13.99 -15.09 32.12
N GLU A 4 -13.69 -16.38 32.19
CA GLU A 4 -12.99 -17.08 31.12
C GLU A 4 -13.97 -17.20 29.94
N PHE A 5 -13.96 -16.24 29.04
CA PHE A 5 -14.55 -16.43 27.72
C PHE A 5 -13.69 -17.44 26.96
N SER A 6 -14.29 -18.45 26.36
CA SER A 6 -13.56 -19.38 25.50
C SER A 6 -13.03 -18.63 24.26
N GLU A 7 -11.84 -18.98 23.78
CA GLU A 7 -11.20 -18.34 22.61
C GLU A 7 -12.12 -18.27 21.36
N SER A 8 -13.02 -19.25 21.19
CA SER A 8 -14.00 -19.27 20.11
C SER A 8 -15.13 -18.20 20.23
N GLN A 9 -15.24 -17.53 21.39
CA GLN A 9 -16.28 -16.50 21.62
C GLN A 9 -15.78 -15.08 21.33
N LEU A 10 -14.49 -14.87 21.02
CA LEU A 10 -13.88 -13.57 20.80
C LEU A 10 -13.44 -13.34 19.33
N ALA A 11 -13.51 -14.35 18.46
CA ALA A 11 -13.23 -14.17 17.04
C ALA A 11 -14.42 -13.48 16.36
N PRO A 12 -14.21 -12.36 15.65
CA PRO A 12 -15.28 -11.66 14.95
C PRO A 12 -15.82 -12.53 13.81
N LYS A 13 -17.11 -12.47 13.58
CA LYS A 13 -17.74 -13.13 12.42
C LYS A 13 -17.64 -12.28 11.16
N HIS A 14 -17.54 -10.97 11.35
CA HIS A 14 -17.50 -10.00 10.28
C HIS A 14 -16.23 -9.17 10.38
N VAL A 15 -15.59 -8.93 9.24
CA VAL A 15 -14.41 -8.06 9.16
C VAL A 15 -14.65 -7.03 8.06
N VAL A 16 -14.37 -5.76 8.38
CA VAL A 16 -14.31 -4.66 7.42
C VAL A 16 -12.87 -4.21 7.32
N VAL A 17 -12.27 -4.32 6.15
CA VAL A 17 -10.93 -3.80 5.85
C VAL A 17 -11.10 -2.53 5.03
N VAL A 18 -10.56 -1.42 5.51
CA VAL A 18 -10.51 -0.14 4.81
C VAL A 18 -9.06 0.16 4.48
N LEU A 19 -8.72 0.05 3.21
CA LEU A 19 -7.44 0.44 2.67
C LEU A 19 -7.60 1.81 2.04
N LEU A 20 -6.83 2.80 2.53
CA LEU A 20 -6.73 4.14 1.98
C LEU A 20 -5.37 4.26 1.28
N ASP A 21 -5.35 4.38 -0.05
CA ASP A 21 -4.10 4.35 -0.82
C ASP A 21 -3.23 5.58 -0.57
N SER A 22 -1.92 5.38 -0.47
CA SER A 22 -0.95 6.48 -0.33
C SER A 22 -1.14 7.33 0.94
N LEU A 23 -1.65 6.74 2.03
CA LEU A 23 -1.93 7.44 3.28
C LEU A 23 -0.65 7.72 4.07
N ASN A 24 -0.21 8.97 4.09
CA ASN A 24 0.97 9.39 4.83
C ASN A 24 0.69 9.41 6.34
N ARG A 25 1.26 8.44 7.05
CA ARG A 25 1.11 8.25 8.50
C ARG A 25 1.45 9.50 9.32
N HIS A 26 2.47 10.23 8.90
CA HIS A 26 2.98 11.40 9.65
C HIS A 26 2.01 12.60 9.63
N LEU A 27 0.99 12.57 8.77
CA LEU A 27 -0.03 13.60 8.64
C LEU A 27 -1.30 13.30 9.44
N LEU A 28 -1.41 12.10 10.04
CA LEU A 28 -2.58 11.69 10.81
C LEU A 28 -2.47 12.09 12.28
N GLY A 29 -3.54 12.68 12.84
CA GLY A 29 -3.61 13.03 14.26
C GLY A 29 -3.37 11.85 15.19
N ALA A 30 -3.89 10.67 14.87
CA ALA A 30 -3.68 9.41 15.58
C ALA A 30 -2.19 9.03 15.74
N TYR A 31 -1.32 9.56 14.88
CA TYR A 31 0.13 9.33 14.90
C TYR A 31 0.95 10.61 15.17
N GLY A 32 0.29 11.66 15.65
CA GLY A 32 0.95 12.91 16.06
C GLY A 32 1.03 13.97 14.97
N GLY A 33 0.43 13.76 13.81
CA GLY A 33 0.27 14.78 12.77
C GLY A 33 -0.65 15.91 13.26
N SER A 34 -0.36 17.14 12.87
CA SER A 34 -1.15 18.32 13.27
C SER A 34 -1.38 19.32 12.14
N GLU A 35 -0.87 19.02 10.95
CA GLU A 35 -0.99 19.90 9.80
C GLU A 35 -2.39 19.86 9.18
N PHE A 36 -2.99 18.69 9.13
CA PHE A 36 -4.33 18.46 8.60
C PHE A 36 -5.24 17.85 9.65
N THR A 37 -6.55 18.00 9.46
CA THR A 37 -7.55 17.49 10.40
C THR A 37 -8.17 16.20 9.91
N THR A 38 -8.12 15.17 10.77
CA THR A 38 -8.67 13.83 10.50
C THR A 38 -9.51 13.34 11.68
N PRO A 39 -10.61 14.09 12.05
CA PRO A 39 -11.34 13.84 13.29
C PRO A 39 -11.99 12.46 13.35
N HIS A 40 -12.34 11.84 12.22
CA HIS A 40 -12.99 10.54 12.20
C HIS A 40 -11.98 9.40 12.32
N LEU A 41 -10.80 9.51 11.69
CA LEU A 41 -9.67 8.60 11.92
C LEU A 41 -9.18 8.71 13.36
N ASP A 42 -9.15 9.91 13.95
CA ASP A 42 -8.80 10.10 15.35
C ASP A 42 -9.84 9.49 16.29
N ARG A 43 -11.15 9.64 15.99
CA ARG A 43 -12.24 8.94 16.70
C ARG A 43 -12.07 7.43 16.62
N PHE A 44 -11.79 6.90 15.45
CA PHE A 44 -11.55 5.48 15.27
C PHE A 44 -10.35 4.99 16.08
N ALA A 45 -9.23 5.72 16.04
CA ALA A 45 -8.02 5.41 16.80
C ALA A 45 -8.26 5.38 18.32
N ALA A 46 -9.19 6.22 18.82
CA ALA A 46 -9.54 6.24 20.24
C ALA A 46 -10.22 4.94 20.71
N ASP A 47 -10.84 4.20 19.79
CA ASP A 47 -11.55 2.93 20.04
C ASP A 47 -10.82 1.71 19.46
N ALA A 48 -9.60 1.87 18.94
CA ALA A 48 -8.83 0.83 18.26
C ALA A 48 -7.48 0.54 18.94
N LEU A 49 -6.89 -0.59 18.58
CA LEU A 49 -5.47 -0.82 18.75
C LEU A 49 -4.71 -0.12 17.64
N VAL A 50 -3.84 0.83 18.00
CA VAL A 50 -3.04 1.62 17.08
C VAL A 50 -1.62 1.05 17.04
N PHE A 51 -1.22 0.51 15.90
CA PHE A 51 0.10 -0.09 15.72
C PHE A 51 1.14 0.99 15.42
N ASP A 52 2.13 1.11 16.30
CA ASP A 52 3.18 2.12 16.18
C ASP A 52 4.25 1.77 15.15
N ARG A 53 4.36 0.49 14.77
CA ARG A 53 5.46 -0.05 13.98
C ARG A 53 4.97 -1.01 12.91
N HIS A 54 4.01 -0.55 12.12
CA HIS A 54 3.54 -1.26 10.93
C HIS A 54 4.28 -0.76 9.69
N HIS A 55 4.79 -1.68 8.87
CA HIS A 55 5.60 -1.36 7.70
C HIS A 55 5.02 -2.00 6.44
N THR A 56 5.16 -1.29 5.31
CA THR A 56 4.84 -1.87 4.01
C THR A 56 5.77 -3.04 3.70
N GLY A 57 5.31 -3.97 2.88
CA GLY A 57 6.12 -5.06 2.33
C GLY A 57 6.60 -4.73 0.93
N SER A 58 5.87 -5.22 -0.06
CA SER A 58 6.17 -5.01 -1.48
C SER A 58 5.65 -3.67 -1.97
N LEU A 59 6.38 -3.06 -2.89
CA LEU A 59 6.09 -1.77 -3.50
C LEU A 59 6.09 -1.87 -5.03
N PRO A 60 5.33 -1.01 -5.73
CA PRO A 60 4.37 -0.03 -5.26
C PRO A 60 2.96 -0.62 -5.00
N CYS A 61 1.89 0.07 -5.38
CA CYS A 61 0.49 -0.19 -5.01
C CYS A 61 0.00 -1.63 -5.23
N MET A 62 0.15 -2.20 -6.44
CA MET A 62 -0.35 -3.56 -6.71
C MET A 62 0.47 -4.67 -6.03
N PRO A 63 1.81 -4.62 -5.97
CA PRO A 63 2.56 -5.54 -5.13
C PRO A 63 2.18 -5.48 -3.65
N ALA A 64 1.85 -4.31 -3.10
CA ALA A 64 1.35 -4.21 -1.72
C ALA A 64 -0.02 -4.86 -1.55
N ARG A 65 -0.90 -4.76 -2.55
CA ARG A 65 -2.19 -5.48 -2.56
C ARG A 65 -2.02 -6.99 -2.72
N HIS A 66 -1.00 -7.41 -3.46
CA HIS A 66 -0.63 -8.82 -3.51
C HIS A 66 -0.24 -9.33 -2.11
N ASP A 67 0.61 -8.59 -1.40
CA ASP A 67 0.98 -8.92 -0.03
C ASP A 67 -0.25 -9.06 0.89
N LEU A 68 -1.24 -8.16 0.74
CA LEU A 68 -2.45 -8.15 1.55
C LEU A 68 -3.40 -9.30 1.20
N LEU A 69 -3.56 -9.66 -0.06
CA LEU A 69 -4.55 -10.65 -0.50
C LEU A 69 -3.98 -12.07 -0.62
N VAL A 70 -2.68 -12.21 -0.88
CA VAL A 70 -1.99 -13.48 -1.05
C VAL A 70 -1.15 -13.85 0.19
N GLY A 71 -0.73 -12.85 0.97
CA GLY A 71 0.06 -13.07 2.18
C GLY A 71 1.53 -13.40 1.93
N ALA A 72 2.00 -13.21 0.70
CA ALA A 72 3.38 -13.45 0.30
C ALA A 72 3.99 -12.17 -0.27
N LEU A 73 5.20 -11.82 0.18
CA LEU A 73 5.95 -10.70 -0.39
C LEU A 73 6.21 -10.96 -1.88
N ASP A 74 5.85 -10.02 -2.74
CA ASP A 74 5.94 -10.15 -4.20
C ASP A 74 7.26 -9.62 -4.77
N PHE A 75 7.82 -8.55 -4.18
CA PHE A 75 9.03 -7.87 -4.66
C PHE A 75 10.28 -8.74 -4.86
N PRO A 76 10.50 -9.89 -4.17
CA PRO A 76 11.69 -10.69 -4.41
C PRO A 76 11.71 -11.35 -5.78
N TRP A 77 10.55 -11.60 -6.38
CA TRP A 77 10.41 -12.45 -7.56
C TRP A 77 10.01 -11.72 -8.83
N ARG A 78 9.18 -10.69 -8.73
CA ARG A 78 8.62 -10.02 -9.90
C ARG A 78 8.25 -8.56 -9.63
N PRO A 79 8.15 -7.75 -10.69
CA PRO A 79 7.54 -6.43 -10.61
C PRO A 79 6.01 -6.55 -10.50
N TRP A 80 5.33 -5.42 -10.65
CA TRP A 80 3.89 -5.34 -10.77
C TRP A 80 3.27 -6.43 -11.66
N GLY A 81 2.29 -7.18 -11.16
CA GLY A 81 1.62 -8.24 -11.91
C GLY A 81 0.33 -8.71 -11.26
N SER A 82 -0.40 -9.55 -12.00
CA SER A 82 -1.62 -10.22 -11.56
C SER A 82 -1.34 -11.21 -10.42
N VAL A 83 -2.36 -11.63 -9.70
CA VAL A 83 -2.27 -12.83 -8.84
C VAL A 83 -1.96 -14.03 -9.73
N GLU A 84 -0.94 -14.80 -9.38
CA GLU A 84 -0.50 -15.98 -10.15
C GLU A 84 -1.56 -17.10 -10.12
N ILE A 85 -1.54 -17.95 -11.12
CA ILE A 85 -2.53 -19.05 -11.25
C ILE A 85 -2.39 -20.14 -10.18
N TRP A 86 -1.29 -20.17 -9.46
CA TRP A 86 -0.99 -21.12 -8.39
C TRP A 86 -1.08 -20.48 -6.99
N GLU A 87 -1.35 -19.20 -6.93
CA GLU A 87 -1.61 -18.47 -5.69
C GLU A 87 -3.10 -18.45 -5.39
N ASP A 88 -3.42 -18.56 -4.13
CA ASP A 88 -4.77 -18.45 -3.61
C ASP A 88 -4.91 -17.07 -2.98
N ALA A 89 -5.59 -16.16 -3.66
CA ALA A 89 -6.06 -14.96 -2.98
C ALA A 89 -7.00 -15.40 -1.86
N ILE A 90 -6.82 -14.84 -0.65
CA ILE A 90 -7.58 -15.25 0.55
C ILE A 90 -9.09 -15.35 0.29
N THR A 91 -9.61 -14.54 -0.62
CA THR A 91 -11.03 -14.51 -1.00
C THR A 91 -11.52 -15.82 -1.61
N TYR A 92 -10.67 -16.58 -2.29
CA TYR A 92 -11.00 -17.92 -2.77
C TYR A 92 -11.20 -18.88 -1.59
N SER A 93 -10.22 -18.97 -0.69
CA SER A 93 -10.31 -19.82 0.51
C SER A 93 -11.47 -19.42 1.42
N LEU A 94 -11.71 -18.13 1.60
CA LEU A 94 -12.85 -17.63 2.39
C LEU A 94 -14.18 -18.03 1.78
N ARG A 95 -14.36 -17.90 0.48
CA ARG A 95 -15.59 -18.30 -0.22
C ARG A 95 -15.79 -19.81 -0.12
N ALA A 96 -14.74 -20.61 -0.27
CA ALA A 96 -14.80 -22.06 -0.08
C ALA A 96 -15.20 -22.45 1.35
N ALA A 97 -14.83 -21.62 2.35
CA ALA A 97 -15.22 -21.79 3.76
C ALA A 97 -16.60 -21.20 4.09
N GLY A 98 -17.37 -20.73 3.11
CA GLY A 98 -18.71 -20.17 3.30
C GLY A 98 -18.73 -18.74 3.87
N VAL A 99 -17.64 -18.00 3.74
CA VAL A 99 -17.59 -16.57 4.10
C VAL A 99 -18.01 -15.75 2.88
N THR A 100 -18.98 -14.86 3.05
CA THR A 100 -19.35 -13.90 2.01
C THR A 100 -18.27 -12.83 1.92
N THR A 101 -17.73 -12.61 0.71
CA THR A 101 -16.68 -11.61 0.48
C THR A 101 -17.16 -10.55 -0.50
N MET A 102 -16.99 -9.28 -0.15
CA MET A 102 -17.34 -8.13 -0.99
C MET A 102 -16.15 -7.20 -1.14
N LEU A 103 -15.86 -6.79 -2.37
CA LEU A 103 -14.93 -5.72 -2.69
C LEU A 103 -15.69 -4.50 -3.19
N ILE A 104 -15.37 -3.34 -2.65
CA ILE A 104 -15.82 -2.05 -3.19
C ILE A 104 -14.57 -1.21 -3.40
N SER A 105 -14.35 -0.74 -4.63
CA SER A 105 -13.11 -0.05 -4.94
C SER A 105 -13.29 0.94 -6.09
N ASP A 106 -12.56 2.04 -6.03
CA ASP A 106 -12.34 2.98 -7.13
C ASP A 106 -10.90 2.90 -7.68
N HIS A 107 -10.13 1.92 -7.24
CA HIS A 107 -8.75 1.71 -7.66
C HIS A 107 -8.69 1.09 -9.08
N PRO A 108 -8.36 1.88 -10.12
CA PRO A 108 -8.48 1.43 -11.51
C PRO A 108 -7.57 0.24 -11.84
N HIS A 109 -6.41 0.15 -11.19
CA HIS A 109 -5.42 -0.89 -11.47
C HIS A 109 -5.87 -2.31 -11.08
N LEU A 110 -6.89 -2.46 -10.24
CA LEU A 110 -7.51 -3.77 -9.97
C LEU A 110 -8.32 -4.31 -11.16
N PHE A 111 -8.66 -3.45 -12.14
CA PHE A 111 -9.55 -3.76 -13.26
C PHE A 111 -8.88 -3.59 -14.62
N GLU A 112 -7.56 -3.46 -14.62
CA GLU A 112 -6.71 -3.30 -15.81
C GLU A 112 -5.73 -4.46 -15.96
N VAL A 113 -4.96 -4.45 -17.06
CA VAL A 113 -3.84 -5.37 -17.25
C VAL A 113 -2.83 -5.21 -16.10
N GLY A 114 -2.49 -6.29 -15.45
CA GLY A 114 -1.67 -6.30 -14.23
C GLY A 114 -2.47 -6.35 -12.93
N GLY A 115 -3.81 -6.24 -13.01
CA GLY A 115 -4.75 -6.38 -11.91
C GLY A 115 -5.61 -7.64 -11.96
N GLU A 116 -5.33 -8.54 -12.89
CA GLU A 116 -6.14 -9.74 -13.06
C GLU A 116 -6.10 -10.61 -11.81
N ASN A 117 -7.24 -11.17 -11.47
CA ASN A 117 -7.47 -12.07 -10.34
C ASN A 117 -7.40 -11.47 -8.94
N TYR A 118 -7.22 -10.17 -8.79
CA TYR A 118 -7.35 -9.54 -7.47
C TYR A 118 -8.80 -9.50 -7.00
N HIS A 119 -9.75 -9.22 -7.91
CA HIS A 119 -11.17 -9.05 -7.60
C HIS A 119 -12.05 -10.27 -7.93
N THR A 120 -11.58 -11.14 -8.82
CA THR A 120 -12.44 -12.20 -9.42
C THR A 120 -12.90 -13.26 -8.43
N ASP A 121 -12.16 -13.50 -7.35
CA ASP A 121 -12.48 -14.52 -6.35
C ASP A 121 -13.36 -14.01 -5.20
N PHE A 122 -13.65 -12.71 -5.15
CA PHE A 122 -14.68 -12.20 -4.25
C PHE A 122 -16.06 -12.77 -4.63
N THR A 123 -16.95 -12.96 -3.65
CA THR A 123 -18.35 -13.36 -3.90
C THR A 123 -19.06 -12.33 -4.77
N ALA A 124 -18.80 -11.05 -4.51
CA ALA A 124 -19.27 -9.93 -5.32
C ALA A 124 -18.26 -8.76 -5.24
N TRP A 125 -18.30 -7.90 -6.24
CA TRP A 125 -17.49 -6.68 -6.25
C TRP A 125 -18.21 -5.54 -6.97
N GLU A 126 -17.88 -4.31 -6.56
CA GLU A 126 -18.36 -3.07 -7.18
C GLU A 126 -17.16 -2.19 -7.51
N TYR A 127 -17.05 -1.75 -8.78
CA TYR A 127 -16.04 -0.83 -9.25
C TYR A 127 -16.63 0.54 -9.48
N VAL A 128 -16.20 1.51 -8.68
CA VAL A 128 -16.51 2.93 -8.84
C VAL A 128 -15.54 3.55 -9.84
N ARG A 129 -16.09 4.22 -10.85
CA ARG A 129 -15.34 4.70 -12.01
C ARG A 129 -14.91 6.17 -11.88
N GLY A 130 -13.80 6.51 -12.55
CA GLY A 130 -13.40 7.90 -12.77
C GLY A 130 -12.21 8.39 -11.97
N HIS A 131 -11.60 7.55 -11.13
CA HIS A 131 -10.38 7.91 -10.43
C HIS A 131 -9.16 7.88 -11.37
N GLU A 132 -8.14 8.67 -11.09
CA GLU A 132 -6.89 8.75 -11.85
C GLU A 132 -7.13 8.82 -13.37
N ASN A 133 -6.50 7.95 -14.13
CA ASN A 133 -6.67 7.83 -15.58
C ASN A 133 -7.65 6.73 -16.00
N ASP A 134 -8.57 6.34 -15.13
CA ASP A 134 -9.61 5.37 -15.49
C ASP A 134 -10.26 5.76 -16.84
N PRO A 135 -10.24 4.86 -17.85
CA PRO A 135 -10.82 5.14 -19.16
C PRO A 135 -12.36 5.10 -19.10
N TRP A 136 -12.97 5.98 -18.32
CA TRP A 136 -14.40 5.99 -18.06
C TRP A 136 -15.19 6.79 -19.10
N LYS A 137 -14.79 8.05 -19.32
CA LYS A 137 -15.49 8.94 -20.27
C LYS A 137 -14.64 9.17 -21.52
N THR A 138 -15.32 9.25 -22.67
CA THR A 138 -14.68 9.47 -23.97
C THR A 138 -14.82 10.91 -24.46
N ARG A 139 -15.48 11.77 -23.69
CA ARG A 139 -15.67 13.19 -23.96
C ARG A 139 -16.04 13.95 -22.69
N PRO A 140 -15.74 15.25 -22.62
CA PRO A 140 -16.18 16.09 -21.51
C PRO A 140 -17.71 16.27 -21.51
N ASP A 141 -18.29 16.53 -20.33
CA ASP A 141 -19.64 17.07 -20.21
C ASP A 141 -19.60 18.59 -20.39
N THR A 142 -20.19 19.08 -21.48
CA THR A 142 -20.26 20.51 -21.80
C THR A 142 -21.58 21.16 -21.38
N SER A 143 -22.46 20.42 -20.69
CA SER A 143 -23.78 20.91 -20.27
C SER A 143 -23.74 21.92 -19.11
N TRP A 144 -22.60 22.05 -18.45
CA TRP A 144 -22.37 22.95 -17.33
C TRP A 144 -20.93 23.49 -17.32
N VAL A 145 -20.73 24.60 -16.64
CA VAL A 145 -19.39 25.15 -16.41
C VAL A 145 -18.97 24.73 -14.99
N GLY A 146 -18.22 23.65 -14.88
CA GLY A 146 -17.62 23.22 -13.63
C GLY A 146 -16.34 23.97 -13.30
N THR A 147 -15.74 23.64 -12.19
CA THR A 147 -14.38 24.09 -11.86
C THR A 147 -13.44 23.65 -13.00
N PRO A 148 -12.65 24.57 -13.58
CA PRO A 148 -11.75 24.22 -14.67
C PRO A 148 -10.87 23.03 -14.28
N ALA A 149 -10.63 22.12 -15.22
CA ALA A 149 -9.60 21.11 -15.02
C ALA A 149 -8.28 21.82 -14.69
N LEU A 150 -7.72 21.49 -13.55
CA LEU A 150 -6.56 22.19 -13.02
C LEU A 150 -5.34 21.88 -13.90
N PRO A 151 -4.42 22.82 -14.12
CA PRO A 151 -3.27 22.60 -14.97
C PRO A 151 -2.44 21.43 -14.45
N VAL A 152 -2.22 20.45 -15.32
CA VAL A 152 -1.41 19.28 -15.00
C VAL A 152 0.05 19.64 -15.24
N ARG A 153 0.86 19.54 -14.21
CA ARG A 153 2.31 19.56 -14.29
C ARG A 153 2.85 18.15 -14.06
N ASP A 154 2.66 17.30 -15.02
CA ASP A 154 3.37 16.02 -15.04
C ASP A 154 3.80 15.74 -16.48
N PRO A 155 5.10 15.89 -16.82
CA PRO A 155 5.59 15.62 -18.15
C PRO A 155 5.54 14.13 -18.53
N TRP A 156 5.26 13.24 -17.57
CA TRP A 156 5.35 11.79 -17.73
C TRP A 156 4.00 11.12 -18.00
N ARG A 157 2.88 11.76 -17.63
CA ARG A 157 1.55 11.18 -17.70
C ARG A 157 0.62 11.97 -18.59
N GLY A 158 -0.07 11.27 -19.50
CA GLY A 158 -1.18 11.85 -20.26
C GLY A 158 -2.48 11.70 -19.46
N HIS A 159 -2.93 12.73 -18.77
CA HIS A 159 -4.13 12.72 -17.93
C HIS A 159 -5.44 12.99 -18.66
N TYR A 160 -5.50 12.67 -19.94
CA TYR A 160 -6.66 13.00 -20.79
C TYR A 160 -7.95 12.35 -20.33
N ASN A 161 -7.90 11.09 -19.85
CA ASN A 161 -9.09 10.40 -19.39
C ASN A 161 -9.67 11.06 -18.14
N TYR A 162 -8.80 11.45 -17.18
CA TYR A 162 -9.25 12.15 -16.00
C TYR A 162 -9.89 13.49 -16.31
N GLN A 163 -9.29 14.28 -17.19
CA GLN A 163 -9.83 15.60 -17.57
C GLN A 163 -11.25 15.50 -18.13
N ASP A 164 -11.51 14.54 -19.02
CA ASP A 164 -12.85 14.29 -19.55
C ASP A 164 -13.80 13.79 -18.46
N SER A 165 -13.36 12.83 -17.65
CA SER A 165 -14.15 12.24 -16.56
C SER A 165 -14.49 13.27 -15.49
N ARG A 166 -13.53 14.14 -15.12
CA ARG A 166 -13.71 15.20 -14.12
C ARG A 166 -14.86 16.15 -14.41
N THR A 167 -15.13 16.43 -15.68
CA THR A 167 -16.25 17.31 -16.06
C THR A 167 -17.64 16.73 -15.72
N TRP A 168 -17.73 15.44 -15.43
CA TRP A 168 -18.95 14.76 -15.01
C TRP A 168 -19.18 14.77 -13.51
N PHE A 169 -18.20 15.23 -12.69
CA PHE A 169 -18.36 15.40 -11.25
C PHE A 169 -18.97 16.76 -10.95
N LYS A 170 -20.25 16.82 -10.61
CA LYS A 170 -21.04 18.03 -10.41
C LYS A 170 -21.20 18.41 -8.94
N SER A 171 -21.10 17.42 -8.06
CA SER A 171 -21.18 17.56 -6.62
C SER A 171 -20.08 16.73 -5.95
N GLU A 172 -19.91 16.87 -4.65
CA GLU A 172 -18.97 16.07 -3.86
C GLU A 172 -19.26 14.57 -4.00
N GLU A 173 -20.53 14.20 -4.01
CA GLU A 173 -20.99 12.82 -4.13
C GLU A 173 -20.68 12.16 -5.48
N ASP A 174 -20.26 12.92 -6.48
CA ASP A 174 -19.87 12.40 -7.80
C ASP A 174 -18.37 12.04 -7.86
N PHE A 175 -17.58 12.44 -6.87
CA PHE A 175 -16.17 12.04 -6.80
C PHE A 175 -16.04 10.56 -6.42
N PRO A 176 -15.02 9.88 -6.96
CA PRO A 176 -14.87 8.43 -6.75
C PRO A 176 -14.81 8.02 -5.28
N GLY A 177 -13.98 8.67 -4.45
CA GLY A 177 -13.87 8.34 -3.04
C GLY A 177 -15.18 8.44 -2.26
N PRO A 178 -15.92 9.57 -2.30
CA PRO A 178 -17.28 9.68 -1.78
C PRO A 178 -18.23 8.60 -2.29
N GLN A 179 -18.17 8.23 -3.57
CA GLN A 179 -19.01 7.15 -4.14
C GLN A 179 -18.64 5.79 -3.55
N THR A 180 -17.36 5.48 -3.42
CA THR A 180 -16.83 4.24 -2.84
C THR A 180 -17.30 4.07 -1.41
N MET A 181 -17.17 5.09 -0.57
CA MET A 181 -17.65 5.06 0.81
C MET A 181 -19.18 4.92 0.89
N ARG A 182 -19.93 5.61 0.02
CA ARG A 182 -21.40 5.46 -0.06
C ARG A 182 -21.82 4.08 -0.49
N ALA A 183 -21.13 3.46 -1.44
CA ALA A 183 -21.40 2.09 -1.86
C ALA A 183 -21.17 1.11 -0.71
N ALA A 184 -20.10 1.33 0.10
CA ALA A 184 -19.83 0.53 1.28
C ALA A 184 -20.92 0.69 2.36
N VAL A 185 -21.33 1.92 2.65
CA VAL A 185 -22.47 2.20 3.55
C VAL A 185 -23.72 1.48 3.06
N LYS A 186 -24.03 1.61 1.77
CA LYS A 186 -25.20 0.96 1.17
C LYS A 186 -25.14 -0.56 1.28
N TRP A 187 -23.95 -1.15 1.09
CA TRP A 187 -23.77 -2.59 1.25
C TRP A 187 -24.04 -3.02 2.70
N LEU A 188 -23.48 -2.31 3.69
CA LEU A 188 -23.74 -2.58 5.11
C LEU A 188 -25.23 -2.50 5.44
N GLU A 189 -25.92 -1.41 5.05
CA GLU A 189 -27.35 -1.23 5.28
C GLU A 189 -28.23 -2.33 4.71
N THR A 190 -27.80 -2.95 3.61
CA THR A 190 -28.62 -3.96 2.89
C THR A 190 -28.22 -5.40 3.18
N ASN A 191 -27.01 -5.65 3.72
CA ASN A 191 -26.48 -7.00 3.89
C ASN A 191 -26.19 -7.38 5.33
N ALA A 192 -26.03 -6.41 6.25
CA ALA A 192 -25.82 -6.73 7.65
C ALA A 192 -27.00 -7.51 8.24
N GLY A 193 -26.70 -8.49 9.08
CA GLY A 193 -27.67 -9.44 9.63
C GLY A 193 -28.13 -10.54 8.65
N HIS A 194 -27.64 -10.56 7.41
CA HIS A 194 -28.05 -11.54 6.39
C HIS A 194 -26.98 -12.59 6.08
N HIS A 195 -25.75 -12.41 6.57
CA HIS A 195 -24.64 -13.34 6.38
C HIS A 195 -24.16 -13.89 7.72
N GLU A 196 -23.82 -15.16 7.76
CA GLU A 196 -23.26 -15.78 8.98
C GLU A 196 -21.85 -15.27 9.26
N ARG A 197 -21.04 -15.14 8.20
CA ARG A 197 -19.67 -14.59 8.24
C ARG A 197 -19.43 -13.76 6.98
N SER A 198 -18.74 -12.64 7.12
CA SER A 198 -18.42 -11.80 5.97
C SER A 198 -17.08 -11.06 6.08
N LEU A 199 -16.48 -10.83 4.93
CA LEU A 199 -15.36 -9.91 4.73
C LEU A 199 -15.79 -8.83 3.73
N LEU A 200 -15.83 -7.58 4.17
CA LEU A 200 -15.96 -6.40 3.31
C LEU A 200 -14.59 -5.75 3.16
N VAL A 201 -14.07 -5.67 1.95
CA VAL A 201 -12.86 -4.93 1.62
C VAL A 201 -13.26 -3.66 0.87
N ILE A 202 -12.89 -2.53 1.42
CA ILE A 202 -13.03 -1.22 0.79
C ILE A 202 -11.62 -0.78 0.41
N ASP A 203 -11.30 -0.90 -0.88
CA ASP A 203 -10.02 -0.47 -1.44
C ASP A 203 -10.24 0.91 -2.06
N GLU A 204 -10.14 1.91 -1.20
CA GLU A 204 -10.36 3.32 -1.49
C GLU A 204 -9.06 3.95 -1.98
N PHE A 205 -9.09 4.53 -3.18
CA PHE A 205 -7.88 5.04 -3.80
C PHE A 205 -7.47 6.43 -3.28
N ASP A 206 -8.37 7.17 -2.61
CA ASP A 206 -8.00 8.41 -1.92
C ASP A 206 -7.20 8.10 -0.63
N PRO A 207 -6.20 8.90 -0.26
CA PRO A 207 -5.80 10.20 -0.82
C PRO A 207 -4.72 10.14 -1.93
N HIS A 208 -4.59 9.06 -2.70
CA HIS A 208 -3.75 9.01 -3.91
C HIS A 208 -4.05 10.19 -4.85
N GLU A 209 -3.10 10.60 -5.68
CA GLU A 209 -3.38 11.59 -6.73
C GLU A 209 -4.40 11.06 -7.77
N PRO A 210 -5.20 11.95 -8.39
CA PRO A 210 -5.15 13.40 -8.32
C PRO A 210 -5.71 13.95 -7.01
N PHE A 211 -5.04 14.95 -6.42
CA PHE A 211 -5.48 15.61 -5.18
C PHE A 211 -6.63 16.59 -5.44
N ASP A 212 -7.59 16.18 -6.26
CA ASP A 212 -8.73 16.99 -6.68
C ASP A 212 -9.89 16.80 -5.71
N THR A 213 -10.44 17.92 -5.25
CA THR A 213 -11.58 17.97 -4.35
C THR A 213 -12.50 19.12 -4.72
N PRO A 214 -13.82 19.02 -4.43
CA PRO A 214 -14.73 20.15 -4.55
C PRO A 214 -14.60 21.11 -3.38
N GLU A 215 -15.23 22.29 -3.49
CA GLU A 215 -15.47 23.14 -2.31
C GLU A 215 -16.48 22.47 -1.36
N PRO A 216 -16.34 22.64 -0.02
CA PRO A 216 -15.41 23.58 0.64
C PRO A 216 -13.99 23.01 0.86
N TRP A 217 -13.73 21.76 0.53
CA TRP A 217 -12.45 21.07 0.79
C TRP A 217 -11.30 21.71 0.02
N ALA A 218 -11.51 22.02 -1.26
CA ALA A 218 -10.46 22.52 -2.15
C ALA A 218 -9.73 23.76 -1.58
N SER A 219 -10.44 24.63 -0.89
CA SER A 219 -9.87 25.85 -0.28
C SER A 219 -9.41 25.68 1.16
N GLN A 220 -9.67 24.54 1.81
CA GLN A 220 -9.55 24.38 3.26
C GLN A 220 -8.14 24.67 3.80
N TYR A 221 -7.11 24.29 3.07
CA TYR A 221 -5.72 24.46 3.50
C TYR A 221 -4.90 25.40 2.61
N ARG A 222 -5.56 26.08 1.65
CA ARG A 222 -4.88 27.09 0.83
C ARG A 222 -4.39 28.23 1.72
N GLN A 223 -3.12 28.58 1.58
CA GLN A 223 -2.48 29.64 2.36
C GLN A 223 -2.56 30.99 1.67
N ASP A 224 -2.58 31.00 0.33
CA ASP A 224 -2.64 32.20 -0.50
C ASP A 224 -3.67 32.00 -1.63
N GLU A 225 -4.47 33.03 -1.91
CA GLU A 225 -5.43 33.01 -3.03
C GLU A 225 -4.75 32.89 -4.40
N ASN A 226 -3.47 33.26 -4.48
CA ASN A 226 -2.64 33.15 -5.67
C ASN A 226 -1.91 31.82 -5.78
N ASP A 227 -2.04 30.91 -4.80
CA ASP A 227 -1.46 29.58 -4.92
C ASP A 227 -2.06 28.86 -6.15
N PRO A 228 -1.24 28.18 -6.97
CA PRO A 228 -1.77 27.47 -8.12
C PRO A 228 -2.66 26.31 -7.68
N TRP A 229 -3.63 25.97 -8.54
CA TRP A 229 -4.43 24.76 -8.37
C TRP A 229 -3.68 23.57 -8.98
N LEU A 230 -2.92 22.86 -8.17
CA LEU A 230 -2.15 21.67 -8.59
C LEU A 230 -2.70 20.45 -7.88
N ILE A 231 -3.01 19.41 -8.64
CA ILE A 231 -3.58 18.15 -8.13
C ILE A 231 -2.70 16.93 -8.45
N TRP A 232 -1.70 17.10 -9.31
CA TRP A 232 -0.78 16.05 -9.72
C TRP A 232 0.63 16.38 -9.25
N PRO A 233 1.20 15.63 -8.30
CA PRO A 233 2.60 15.81 -7.93
C PRO A 233 3.51 15.29 -9.04
N PRO A 234 4.64 15.94 -9.31
CA PRO A 234 5.69 15.32 -10.10
C PRO A 234 6.29 14.15 -9.31
N TYR A 235 6.76 13.13 -10.02
CA TYR A 235 7.50 12.02 -9.38
C TYR A 235 9.00 12.32 -9.48
N VAL A 236 9.51 13.13 -8.57
CA VAL A 236 10.89 13.66 -8.63
C VAL A 236 11.57 13.68 -7.26
N VAL A 237 12.89 13.58 -7.31
CA VAL A 237 13.79 13.84 -6.18
C VAL A 237 14.37 15.24 -6.40
N ASN A 238 14.67 15.98 -5.33
CA ASN A 238 15.13 17.37 -5.37
C ASN A 238 14.16 18.29 -6.15
N GLY A 239 12.86 18.11 -5.94
CA GLY A 239 11.84 18.76 -6.77
C GLY A 239 11.92 20.27 -6.78
N VAL A 240 12.16 20.91 -5.63
CA VAL A 240 12.36 22.35 -5.50
C VAL A 240 13.79 22.75 -5.85
N ALA A 241 14.80 22.01 -5.35
CA ALA A 241 16.20 22.32 -5.57
C ALA A 241 16.59 22.29 -7.05
N ASP A 242 16.05 21.36 -7.82
CA ASP A 242 16.30 21.21 -9.26
C ASP A 242 15.30 22.01 -10.14
N GLY A 243 14.38 22.75 -9.51
CA GLY A 243 13.47 23.66 -10.19
C GLY A 243 12.30 22.98 -10.94
N PHE A 244 11.97 21.75 -10.60
CA PHE A 244 10.73 21.09 -11.08
C PHE A 244 9.48 21.73 -10.47
N LEU A 245 9.59 22.18 -9.22
CA LEU A 245 8.57 22.91 -8.47
C LEU A 245 9.17 24.17 -7.87
N THR A 246 8.36 25.21 -7.78
CA THR A 246 8.62 26.30 -6.86
C THR A 246 8.15 25.90 -5.44
N GLU A 247 8.65 26.57 -4.42
CA GLU A 247 8.15 26.39 -3.04
C GLU A 247 6.65 26.64 -2.93
N GLN A 248 6.12 27.62 -3.68
CA GLN A 248 4.69 27.92 -3.72
C GLN A 248 3.89 26.74 -4.31
N GLU A 249 4.35 26.15 -5.39
CA GLU A 249 3.73 24.97 -6.00
C GLU A 249 3.78 23.75 -5.08
N GLY A 250 4.91 23.54 -4.39
CA GLY A 250 5.04 22.50 -3.38
C GLY A 250 4.02 22.67 -2.25
N ARG A 251 3.88 23.87 -1.71
CA ARG A 251 2.84 24.16 -0.69
C ARG A 251 1.43 23.92 -1.22
N ALA A 252 1.15 24.32 -2.45
CA ALA A 252 -0.16 24.12 -3.07
C ALA A 252 -0.51 22.63 -3.23
N LEU A 253 0.44 21.80 -3.69
CA LEU A 253 0.27 20.34 -3.78
C LEU A 253 0.04 19.71 -2.40
N ARG A 254 0.83 20.11 -1.40
CA ARG A 254 0.69 19.61 -0.03
C ARG A 254 -0.69 19.99 0.57
N SER A 255 -1.14 21.21 0.33
CA SER A 255 -2.48 21.67 0.73
C SER A 255 -3.59 20.88 0.04
N ALA A 256 -3.44 20.58 -1.26
CA ALA A 256 -4.40 19.80 -2.02
C ALA A 256 -4.52 18.35 -1.49
N TYR A 257 -3.38 17.71 -1.16
CA TYR A 257 -3.39 16.41 -0.48
C TYR A 257 -4.11 16.47 0.86
N GLY A 258 -3.85 17.49 1.69
CA GLY A 258 -4.53 17.68 2.97
C GLY A 258 -6.05 17.84 2.82
N SER A 259 -6.48 18.58 1.80
CA SER A 259 -7.90 18.74 1.45
C SER A 259 -8.54 17.40 1.09
N LYS A 260 -7.86 16.59 0.29
CA LYS A 260 -8.32 15.27 -0.09
C LYS A 260 -8.37 14.32 1.11
N LEU A 261 -7.35 14.34 1.96
CA LEU A 261 -7.30 13.57 3.20
C LEU A 261 -8.47 13.92 4.13
N SER A 262 -8.80 15.21 4.30
CA SER A 262 -9.92 15.63 5.15
C SER A 262 -11.28 15.28 4.55
N MET A 263 -11.42 15.34 3.22
CA MET A 263 -12.64 14.89 2.54
C MET A 263 -12.87 13.39 2.76
N ILE A 264 -11.87 12.56 2.54
CA ILE A 264 -12.04 11.11 2.72
C ILE A 264 -12.21 10.72 4.20
N ASP A 265 -11.59 11.44 5.13
CA ASP A 265 -11.83 11.27 6.56
C ASP A 265 -13.30 11.52 6.92
N HIS A 266 -13.93 12.56 6.33
CA HIS A 266 -15.35 12.82 6.50
C HIS A 266 -16.23 11.65 6.03
N TRP A 267 -15.93 11.11 4.85
CA TRP A 267 -16.69 9.99 4.30
C TRP A 267 -16.41 8.68 5.05
N PHE A 268 -15.20 8.47 5.53
CA PHE A 268 -14.87 7.40 6.46
C PHE A 268 -15.69 7.48 7.75
N GLY A 269 -15.95 8.69 8.25
CA GLY A 269 -16.84 8.92 9.40
C GLY A 269 -18.23 8.36 9.16
N ARG A 270 -18.80 8.53 7.97
CA ARG A 270 -20.13 7.98 7.59
C ARG A 270 -20.12 6.46 7.52
N LEU A 271 -19.00 5.88 7.03
CA LEU A 271 -18.81 4.43 7.03
C LEU A 271 -18.78 3.88 8.46
N LEU A 272 -18.04 4.53 9.37
CA LEU A 272 -18.00 4.13 10.78
C LEU A 272 -19.37 4.17 11.42
N ASP A 273 -20.15 5.23 11.18
CA ASP A 273 -21.51 5.36 11.71
C ASP A 273 -22.41 4.23 11.19
N ALA A 274 -22.25 3.79 9.94
CA ALA A 274 -22.99 2.66 9.37
C ALA A 274 -22.56 1.31 9.99
N VAL A 275 -21.26 1.10 10.22
CA VAL A 275 -20.76 -0.09 10.95
C VAL A 275 -21.31 -0.11 12.37
N ASP A 276 -21.29 1.01 13.09
CA ASP A 276 -21.74 1.11 14.48
C ASP A 276 -23.27 0.94 14.63
N ALA A 277 -24.02 1.34 13.60
CA ALA A 277 -25.46 1.15 13.54
C ALA A 277 -25.89 -0.24 13.06
N SER A 278 -24.95 -1.05 12.56
CA SER A 278 -25.21 -2.38 12.03
C SER A 278 -25.68 -3.36 13.13
N PRO A 279 -26.64 -4.26 12.85
CA PRO A 279 -26.99 -5.34 13.77
C PRO A 279 -25.79 -6.26 14.11
N ASP A 280 -24.78 -6.32 13.23
CA ASP A 280 -23.57 -7.14 13.41
C ASP A 280 -22.41 -6.37 14.08
N ALA A 281 -22.62 -5.12 14.51
CA ALA A 281 -21.56 -4.27 15.07
C ALA A 281 -20.78 -4.94 16.21
N HIS A 282 -21.47 -5.70 17.06
CA HIS A 282 -20.87 -6.38 18.23
C HIS A 282 -19.95 -7.56 17.86
N ASP A 283 -20.05 -8.07 16.63
CA ASP A 283 -19.27 -9.20 16.09
C ASP A 283 -18.40 -8.76 14.89
N THR A 284 -18.24 -7.44 14.68
CA THR A 284 -17.50 -6.86 13.55
C THR A 284 -16.15 -6.29 13.99
N ALA A 285 -15.07 -6.79 13.42
CA ALA A 285 -13.76 -6.13 13.49
C ALA A 285 -13.61 -5.15 12.32
N VAL A 286 -12.92 -4.02 12.57
CA VAL A 286 -12.58 -3.03 11.54
C VAL A 286 -11.08 -2.85 11.51
N ILE A 287 -10.47 -3.00 10.35
CA ILE A 287 -9.04 -2.82 10.08
C ILE A 287 -8.90 -1.62 9.15
N VAL A 288 -8.17 -0.59 9.57
CA VAL A 288 -7.80 0.56 8.73
C VAL A 288 -6.31 0.48 8.44
N CYS A 289 -5.95 0.44 7.17
CA CYS A 289 -4.58 0.30 6.70
C CYS A 289 -4.33 1.12 5.41
N THR A 290 -3.11 1.08 4.94
CA THR A 290 -2.70 1.59 3.62
C THR A 290 -1.71 0.63 3.00
N ASP A 291 -1.45 0.79 1.73
CA ASP A 291 -0.42 0.05 0.98
C ASP A 291 0.98 0.63 1.19
N HIS A 292 1.13 1.95 1.16
CA HIS A 292 2.35 2.72 1.41
C HIS A 292 2.01 4.18 1.72
N GLY A 293 3.02 4.96 2.12
CA GLY A 293 2.90 6.40 2.26
C GLY A 293 3.10 7.14 0.92
N HIS A 294 3.29 8.46 1.03
CA HIS A 294 3.47 9.36 -0.10
C HIS A 294 4.39 10.52 0.28
N TYR A 295 5.36 10.88 -0.57
CA TYR A 295 6.20 12.04 -0.35
C TYR A 295 5.51 13.32 -0.84
N LEU A 296 5.48 14.31 0.03
CA LEU A 296 4.86 15.63 -0.18
C LEU A 296 5.85 16.77 0.11
N GLY A 297 7.12 16.56 -0.21
CA GLY A 297 8.22 17.48 0.02
C GLY A 297 9.18 17.07 1.14
N GLU A 298 8.92 15.97 1.86
CA GLU A 298 9.88 15.41 2.79
C GLU A 298 11.17 15.04 2.04
N LYS A 299 12.34 15.50 2.53
CA LYS A 299 13.64 15.37 1.86
C LYS A 299 13.67 15.93 0.41
N ASP A 300 12.78 16.90 0.11
CA ASP A 300 12.54 17.44 -1.24
C ASP A 300 12.19 16.36 -2.27
N VAL A 301 11.50 15.32 -1.82
CA VAL A 301 10.97 14.24 -2.67
C VAL A 301 9.46 14.43 -2.84
N TRP A 302 8.96 14.20 -4.05
CA TRP A 302 7.57 14.39 -4.42
C TRP A 302 7.05 13.16 -5.14
N GLY A 303 5.83 12.74 -4.78
CA GLY A 303 5.25 11.53 -5.34
C GLY A 303 5.93 10.25 -4.83
N LYS A 304 6.11 9.29 -5.72
CA LYS A 304 6.77 7.99 -5.45
C LYS A 304 7.84 7.71 -6.52
N PRO A 305 8.90 8.52 -6.61
CA PRO A 305 9.83 8.52 -7.76
C PRO A 305 10.82 7.36 -7.76
N GLY A 306 10.55 6.28 -7.03
CA GLY A 306 11.53 5.20 -6.87
C GLY A 306 12.76 5.64 -6.05
N TYR A 307 12.58 6.47 -5.07
CA TYR A 307 13.56 6.87 -4.07
C TYR A 307 13.73 5.76 -3.02
N PRO A 308 14.86 5.68 -2.30
CA PRO A 308 15.02 4.72 -1.22
C PRO A 308 13.86 4.78 -0.21
N ILE A 309 13.48 3.62 0.32
CA ILE A 309 12.35 3.53 1.23
C ILE A 309 12.74 4.20 2.55
N HIS A 310 12.15 5.36 2.82
CA HIS A 310 12.20 6.02 4.13
C HIS A 310 10.88 5.83 4.86
N ASP A 311 10.84 6.18 6.14
CA ASP A 311 9.64 6.04 6.98
C ASP A 311 8.42 6.80 6.41
N THR A 312 8.62 7.88 5.66
CA THR A 312 7.54 8.58 4.93
C THR A 312 6.77 7.67 3.97
N LEU A 313 7.47 6.74 3.32
CA LEU A 313 6.88 5.79 2.38
C LEU A 313 6.59 4.44 3.03
N GLY A 314 7.52 3.94 3.86
CA GLY A 314 7.53 2.57 4.35
C GLY A 314 6.91 2.35 5.72
N HIS A 315 6.88 3.36 6.59
CA HIS A 315 6.28 3.28 7.93
C HIS A 315 4.82 3.77 7.85
N ILE A 316 3.90 2.82 7.78
CA ILE A 316 2.51 3.05 7.41
C ILE A 316 1.56 2.88 8.61
N PRO A 317 0.35 3.49 8.59
CA PRO A 317 -0.64 3.31 9.64
C PRO A 317 -1.29 1.92 9.58
N LEU A 318 -1.56 1.37 10.76
CA LEU A 318 -2.45 0.24 10.97
C LEU A 318 -3.23 0.48 12.26
N MET A 319 -4.55 0.43 12.16
CA MET A 319 -5.44 0.51 13.31
C MET A 319 -6.46 -0.62 13.26
N ILE A 320 -6.69 -1.31 14.37
CA ILE A 320 -7.59 -2.45 14.45
C ILE A 320 -8.58 -2.25 15.60
N ARG A 321 -9.86 -2.08 15.29
CA ARG A 321 -10.94 -2.16 16.25
C ARG A 321 -11.45 -3.60 16.27
N TRP A 322 -11.48 -4.20 17.46
CA TRP A 322 -11.83 -5.60 17.62
C TRP A 322 -12.89 -5.78 18.71
N PRO A 323 -13.94 -6.59 18.49
CA PRO A 323 -15.00 -6.79 19.46
C PRO A 323 -14.48 -7.21 20.83
N GLY A 324 -14.87 -6.49 21.88
CA GLY A 324 -14.50 -6.79 23.26
C GLY A 324 -13.04 -6.49 23.65
N VAL A 325 -12.22 -5.99 22.72
CA VAL A 325 -10.83 -5.61 22.99
C VAL A 325 -10.76 -4.10 23.29
N LYS A 326 -10.03 -3.76 24.34
CA LYS A 326 -9.83 -2.37 24.75
C LYS A 326 -8.82 -1.68 23.82
N ALA A 327 -9.14 -0.45 23.45
CA ALA A 327 -8.24 0.43 22.69
C ALA A 327 -6.89 0.63 23.37
N GLY A 328 -5.84 0.82 22.59
CA GLY A 328 -4.50 1.06 23.10
C GLY A 328 -3.43 1.19 22.01
N ARG A 329 -2.18 1.37 22.45
CA ARG A 329 -1.00 1.42 21.54
C ARG A 329 -0.30 0.08 21.50
N VAL A 330 0.10 -0.34 20.30
CA VAL A 330 0.83 -1.60 20.06
C VAL A 330 2.21 -1.26 19.51
N SER A 331 3.26 -1.64 20.24
CA SER A 331 4.66 -1.39 19.86
C SER A 331 5.30 -2.55 19.08
N ALA A 332 4.56 -3.63 18.82
CA ALA A 332 5.05 -4.75 18.04
C ALA A 332 5.30 -4.36 16.58
N LEU A 333 6.34 -4.96 15.98
CA LEU A 333 6.55 -4.91 14.55
C LEU A 333 5.45 -5.71 13.84
N SER A 334 4.97 -5.16 12.73
CA SER A 334 4.04 -5.81 11.80
C SER A 334 4.24 -5.29 10.39
N THR A 335 3.75 -6.05 9.40
CA THR A 335 3.85 -5.68 7.98
C THR A 335 2.61 -6.11 7.21
N THR A 336 2.44 -5.65 5.98
CA THR A 336 1.24 -5.84 5.16
C THR A 336 0.78 -7.30 5.07
N VAL A 337 1.71 -8.25 4.90
CA VAL A 337 1.37 -9.69 4.84
C VAL A 337 0.76 -10.25 6.15
N ASP A 338 0.93 -9.56 7.28
CA ASP A 338 0.36 -9.98 8.56
C ASP A 338 -1.15 -9.76 8.62
N ILE A 339 -1.67 -8.81 7.84
CA ILE A 339 -3.12 -8.60 7.70
C ILE A 339 -3.76 -9.83 7.07
N HIS A 340 -3.16 -10.37 6.00
CA HIS A 340 -3.60 -11.63 5.39
C HIS A 340 -3.62 -12.78 6.42
N ALA A 341 -2.50 -12.99 7.11
CA ALA A 341 -2.41 -14.07 8.10
C ALA A 341 -3.43 -13.90 9.25
N THR A 342 -3.74 -12.64 9.62
CA THR A 342 -4.77 -12.32 10.61
C THR A 342 -6.16 -12.67 10.10
N LEU A 343 -6.48 -12.36 8.85
CA LEU A 343 -7.76 -12.75 8.23
C LEU A 343 -7.89 -14.27 8.11
N CYS A 344 -6.80 -14.97 7.75
CA CYS A 344 -6.77 -16.44 7.74
C CYS A 344 -7.10 -17.04 9.11
N ASP A 345 -6.51 -16.48 10.16
CA ASP A 345 -6.71 -16.93 11.55
C ASP A 345 -8.17 -16.67 12.00
N VAL A 346 -8.69 -15.44 11.78
CA VAL A 346 -10.07 -15.07 12.10
C VAL A 346 -11.09 -16.03 11.48
N PHE A 347 -10.92 -16.35 10.22
CA PHE A 347 -11.86 -17.18 9.48
C PHE A 347 -11.52 -18.68 9.47
N SER A 348 -10.44 -19.07 10.18
CA SER A 348 -9.94 -20.44 10.27
C SER A 348 -9.72 -21.08 8.89
N VAL A 349 -9.07 -20.35 7.98
CA VAL A 349 -8.65 -20.83 6.66
C VAL A 349 -7.13 -20.91 6.59
N SER A 350 -6.62 -21.81 5.75
CA SER A 350 -5.18 -21.98 5.52
C SER A 350 -4.95 -22.05 4.02
N PRO A 351 -4.24 -21.09 3.42
CA PRO A 351 -3.88 -21.15 2.01
C PRO A 351 -2.93 -22.32 1.74
N GLU A 352 -3.03 -22.93 0.56
CA GLU A 352 -2.17 -24.06 0.17
C GLU A 352 -0.80 -23.61 -0.36
N HIS A 353 -0.70 -22.34 -0.78
CA HIS A 353 0.57 -21.75 -1.23
C HIS A 353 1.39 -21.20 -0.05
N ARG A 354 2.64 -20.83 -0.32
CA ARG A 354 3.53 -20.22 0.69
C ARG A 354 3.00 -18.83 1.10
N THR A 355 3.14 -18.51 2.38
CA THR A 355 2.85 -17.18 2.94
C THR A 355 3.99 -16.74 3.87
N HIS A 356 4.13 -15.43 4.08
CA HIS A 356 5.17 -14.84 4.92
C HIS A 356 4.58 -14.08 6.13
N GLY A 357 3.25 -13.99 6.20
CA GLY A 357 2.53 -13.30 7.26
C GLY A 357 2.56 -14.04 8.59
N LYS A 358 2.45 -13.29 9.65
CA LYS A 358 2.24 -13.79 11.02
C LYS A 358 0.93 -13.17 11.55
N SER A 359 0.00 -14.00 12.03
CA SER A 359 -1.27 -13.49 12.59
C SER A 359 -1.04 -12.49 13.71
N LEU A 360 -1.78 -11.39 13.67
CA LEU A 360 -1.79 -10.37 14.73
C LEU A 360 -2.81 -10.71 15.84
N VAL A 361 -3.63 -11.74 15.68
CA VAL A 361 -4.63 -12.16 16.68
C VAL A 361 -4.01 -12.35 18.07
N PRO A 362 -2.85 -13.02 18.24
CA PRO A 362 -2.23 -13.15 19.57
C PRO A 362 -1.87 -11.81 20.23
N ILE A 363 -1.49 -10.80 19.42
CA ILE A 363 -1.22 -9.43 19.91
C ILE A 363 -2.54 -8.75 20.29
N VAL A 364 -3.53 -8.80 19.40
CA VAL A 364 -4.86 -8.20 19.61
C VAL A 364 -5.49 -8.75 20.88
N MET A 365 -5.36 -10.05 21.13
CA MET A 365 -5.91 -10.73 22.31
C MET A 365 -5.03 -10.59 23.56
N GLY A 366 -3.90 -9.87 23.49
CA GLY A 366 -2.98 -9.68 24.61
C GLY A 366 -2.23 -10.96 25.04
N GLN A 367 -2.18 -11.98 24.20
CA GLN A 367 -1.51 -13.27 24.45
C GLN A 367 -0.02 -13.20 24.10
N ALA A 368 0.36 -12.29 23.20
CA ALA A 368 1.75 -12.06 22.80
C ALA A 368 2.06 -10.57 22.73
N SER A 369 3.31 -10.21 23.03
CA SER A 369 3.83 -8.85 22.84
C SER A 369 4.49 -8.63 21.48
N SER A 370 4.78 -9.69 20.73
CA SER A 370 5.39 -9.66 19.42
C SER A 370 5.08 -10.94 18.66
N VAL A 371 5.02 -10.86 17.32
CA VAL A 371 4.90 -12.01 16.41
C VAL A 371 6.09 -12.11 15.45
N ARG A 372 6.90 -11.05 15.36
CA ARG A 372 8.10 -10.98 14.51
C ARG A 372 9.13 -10.03 15.08
N ASP A 373 10.38 -10.21 14.72
CA ASP A 373 11.52 -9.37 15.10
C ASP A 373 12.01 -8.47 13.96
N HIS A 374 11.53 -8.70 12.73
CA HIS A 374 11.86 -7.89 11.54
C HIS A 374 10.71 -7.79 10.54
N CYS A 375 10.81 -6.79 9.67
CA CYS A 375 10.02 -6.67 8.44
C CYS A 375 10.97 -6.49 7.25
N LEU A 376 10.60 -6.99 6.09
CA LEU A 376 11.28 -6.75 4.82
C LEU A 376 10.41 -5.88 3.93
N SER A 377 11.01 -4.87 3.31
CA SER A 377 10.35 -4.00 2.34
C SER A 377 11.21 -3.85 1.08
N GLY A 378 10.59 -3.74 -0.08
CA GLY A 378 11.35 -3.59 -1.32
C GLY A 378 10.52 -3.33 -2.57
N TYR A 379 11.23 -2.91 -3.60
CA TYR A 379 10.79 -2.94 -4.99
C TYR A 379 11.54 -4.04 -5.74
N TRP A 380 10.89 -4.72 -6.67
CA TRP A 380 11.60 -5.62 -7.54
C TRP A 380 12.71 -4.90 -8.33
N GLY A 381 13.89 -5.50 -8.35
CA GLY A 381 15.06 -4.95 -9.05
C GLY A 381 15.84 -3.88 -8.29
N ARG A 382 15.45 -3.51 -7.07
CA ARG A 382 16.10 -2.46 -6.28
C ARG A 382 16.73 -2.97 -4.99
N GLU A 383 17.13 -2.04 -4.14
CA GLU A 383 17.56 -2.27 -2.76
C GLU A 383 16.47 -2.95 -1.93
N ILE A 384 16.88 -3.62 -0.88
CA ILE A 384 15.99 -4.23 0.12
C ILE A 384 16.19 -3.53 1.46
N GLN A 385 15.09 -3.27 2.15
CA GLN A 385 15.10 -2.74 3.50
C GLN A 385 14.73 -3.81 4.52
N LEU A 386 15.55 -3.96 5.54
CA LEU A 386 15.26 -4.65 6.79
C LEU A 386 14.86 -3.62 7.84
N VAL A 387 13.72 -3.82 8.46
CA VAL A 387 13.26 -3.02 9.61
C VAL A 387 13.26 -3.87 10.85
N THR A 388 13.94 -3.42 11.90
CA THR A 388 13.94 -4.03 13.24
C THR A 388 13.25 -3.13 14.25
N GLN A 389 13.21 -3.53 15.50
CA GLN A 389 12.67 -2.68 16.58
C GLN A 389 13.43 -1.35 16.73
N THR A 390 14.71 -1.33 16.39
CA THR A 390 15.61 -0.21 16.66
C THR A 390 16.16 0.46 15.42
N HIS A 391 16.30 -0.24 14.31
CA HIS A 391 16.97 0.28 13.12
C HIS A 391 16.19 -0.02 11.84
N THR A 392 16.43 0.81 10.82
CA THR A 392 16.17 0.47 9.42
C THR A 392 17.51 0.32 8.70
N TYR A 393 17.71 -0.81 8.02
CA TYR A 393 18.89 -1.08 7.22
C TYR A 393 18.50 -1.37 5.77
N THR A 394 18.95 -0.53 4.86
CA THR A 394 18.71 -0.68 3.42
C THR A 394 20.00 -1.12 2.74
N ARG A 395 19.96 -2.29 2.12
CA ARG A 395 21.08 -2.86 1.38
C ARG A 395 20.92 -2.58 -0.11
N GLY A 396 21.82 -1.79 -0.67
CA GLY A 396 21.95 -1.59 -2.11
C GLY A 396 22.54 -2.80 -2.83
N SER A 397 22.37 -2.84 -4.14
CA SER A 397 23.00 -3.86 -4.97
C SER A 397 24.51 -3.69 -5.04
N VAL A 398 25.23 -4.81 -5.14
CA VAL A 398 26.66 -4.77 -5.45
C VAL A 398 26.87 -4.70 -6.97
N GLY A 399 27.92 -4.00 -7.40
CA GLY A 399 28.24 -3.81 -8.82
C GLY A 399 27.11 -3.08 -9.56
N GLU A 400 26.71 -3.62 -10.70
CA GLU A 400 25.73 -3.01 -11.61
C GLU A 400 24.27 -3.43 -11.30
N GLY A 401 24.03 -4.18 -10.23
CA GLY A 401 22.67 -4.58 -9.84
C GLY A 401 22.16 -5.85 -10.52
N PHE A 402 23.07 -6.70 -11.02
CA PHE A 402 22.78 -8.00 -11.60
C PHE A 402 23.46 -9.12 -10.80
N PRO A 403 22.99 -10.39 -10.91
CA PRO A 403 21.89 -10.87 -11.77
C PRO A 403 20.50 -10.41 -11.32
N LEU A 404 19.58 -10.34 -12.27
CA LEU A 404 18.19 -10.03 -12.04
C LEU A 404 17.31 -10.96 -12.89
N SER A 405 16.31 -11.58 -12.30
CA SER A 405 15.33 -12.38 -13.01
C SER A 405 13.91 -12.07 -12.53
N MET A 406 12.94 -12.39 -13.37
CA MET A 406 11.53 -12.39 -13.03
C MET A 406 10.98 -13.81 -13.12
N TRP A 407 10.17 -14.22 -12.14
CA TRP A 407 9.48 -15.51 -12.10
C TRP A 407 7.98 -15.27 -12.15
N SER A 408 7.32 -15.73 -13.20
CA SER A 408 5.88 -15.57 -13.35
C SER A 408 5.31 -16.50 -14.41
N ASN A 409 4.08 -16.96 -14.21
CA ASN A 409 3.27 -17.61 -15.23
C ASN A 409 2.25 -16.64 -15.88
N ARG A 410 2.13 -15.43 -15.32
CA ARG A 410 1.27 -14.36 -15.84
C ARG A 410 2.09 -13.10 -16.08
N TRP A 411 2.50 -12.94 -17.33
CA TRP A 411 3.26 -11.78 -17.78
C TRP A 411 2.30 -10.63 -18.05
N SER A 412 1.93 -9.94 -17.01
CA SER A 412 1.13 -8.73 -17.11
C SER A 412 1.96 -7.49 -16.81
N THR A 413 1.45 -6.36 -17.20
CA THR A 413 2.19 -5.09 -17.14
C THR A 413 1.27 -3.99 -16.67
N MET A 414 1.84 -2.97 -16.05
CA MET A 414 1.14 -1.70 -15.88
C MET A 414 0.64 -1.23 -17.26
N PRO A 415 -0.61 -0.73 -17.38
CA PRO A 415 -1.20 -0.33 -18.65
C PRO A 415 -0.35 0.68 -19.40
N LEU A 416 -0.12 0.43 -20.69
CA LEU A 416 0.75 1.26 -21.53
C LEU A 416 0.22 2.69 -21.76
N HIS A 417 -1.09 2.92 -21.61
CA HIS A 417 -1.68 4.25 -21.76
C HIS A 417 -1.33 5.18 -20.60
N LEU A 418 -1.02 4.63 -19.41
CA LEU A 418 -0.55 5.43 -18.27
C LEU A 418 0.88 5.92 -18.49
N ALA A 419 1.73 5.08 -19.07
CA ALA A 419 3.12 5.40 -19.30
C ALA A 419 3.69 4.58 -20.47
N PRO A 420 3.53 5.02 -21.73
CA PRO A 420 4.01 4.28 -22.89
C PRO A 420 5.50 3.95 -22.86
N GLN A 421 6.27 4.76 -22.15
CA GLN A 421 7.71 4.55 -21.92
C GLN A 421 8.02 3.48 -20.87
N LEU A 422 7.05 3.11 -20.01
CA LEU A 422 7.22 2.11 -18.94
C LEU A 422 6.91 0.70 -19.43
N ARG A 423 7.25 0.37 -20.66
CA ARG A 423 7.04 -0.98 -21.17
C ARG A 423 7.75 -1.98 -20.26
N LEU A 424 6.99 -2.91 -19.73
CA LEU A 424 7.58 -4.03 -19.05
C LEU A 424 8.36 -4.91 -20.03
N PRO A 425 9.44 -5.51 -19.55
CA PRO A 425 10.18 -6.49 -20.33
C PRO A 425 9.23 -7.62 -20.73
N ARG A 426 9.29 -7.99 -22.01
CA ARG A 426 8.58 -9.17 -22.51
C ARG A 426 9.49 -10.38 -22.38
N PRO A 427 8.94 -11.58 -22.18
CA PRO A 427 9.72 -12.80 -22.28
C PRO A 427 10.42 -12.84 -23.65
N ASP A 428 11.69 -13.19 -23.63
CA ASP A 428 12.50 -13.38 -24.83
C ASP A 428 13.13 -14.78 -24.86
N GLN A 429 14.02 -15.04 -25.81
CA GLN A 429 14.68 -16.33 -25.97
C GLN A 429 15.53 -16.80 -24.78
N ARG A 430 15.81 -15.92 -23.81
CA ARG A 430 16.52 -16.25 -22.56
C ARG A 430 15.59 -16.85 -21.50
N ALA A 431 14.27 -16.72 -21.69
CA ALA A 431 13.29 -17.30 -20.77
C ALA A 431 13.34 -18.83 -20.79
N PHE A 432 13.19 -19.44 -19.64
CA PHE A 432 13.14 -20.89 -19.49
C PHE A 432 12.21 -21.32 -18.38
N LEU A 433 11.82 -22.59 -18.39
CA LEU A 433 11.01 -23.16 -17.32
C LEU A 433 11.92 -23.44 -16.11
N ASP A 434 11.54 -22.92 -14.97
CA ASP A 434 12.20 -23.10 -13.68
C ASP A 434 11.15 -23.47 -12.61
N THR A 435 11.59 -23.68 -11.40
CA THR A 435 10.70 -23.90 -10.24
C THR A 435 10.68 -22.67 -9.38
N MET A 436 9.47 -22.22 -8.98
CA MET A 436 9.32 -21.10 -8.07
C MET A 436 10.05 -21.38 -6.75
N PRO A 437 10.99 -20.52 -6.31
CA PRO A 437 11.76 -20.76 -5.10
C PRO A 437 10.90 -21.11 -3.87
N GLY A 438 11.28 -22.13 -3.14
CA GLY A 438 10.56 -22.64 -1.97
C GLY A 438 9.27 -23.43 -2.27
N THR A 439 9.02 -23.78 -3.53
CA THR A 439 7.83 -24.54 -3.96
C THR A 439 8.21 -25.64 -4.96
N THR A 440 7.20 -26.39 -5.42
CA THR A 440 7.32 -27.32 -6.55
C THR A 440 6.63 -26.80 -7.82
N VAL A 441 6.20 -25.55 -7.83
CA VAL A 441 5.43 -24.96 -8.93
C VAL A 441 6.33 -24.61 -10.10
N PRO A 442 6.05 -25.09 -11.32
CA PRO A 442 6.78 -24.69 -12.51
C PRO A 442 6.37 -23.28 -12.93
N VAL A 443 7.36 -22.43 -13.16
CA VAL A 443 7.18 -21.04 -13.59
C VAL A 443 8.13 -20.69 -14.72
N ILE A 444 7.80 -19.68 -15.49
CA ILE A 444 8.73 -19.11 -16.48
C ILE A 444 9.65 -18.15 -15.73
N ARG A 445 10.96 -18.39 -15.84
CA ARG A 445 11.99 -17.46 -15.38
C ARG A 445 12.58 -16.71 -16.56
N GLN A 446 12.58 -15.38 -16.48
CA GLN A 446 13.24 -14.50 -17.43
C GLN A 446 14.42 -13.80 -16.78
N PRO A 447 15.66 -14.15 -17.14
CA PRO A 447 16.85 -13.39 -16.78
C PRO A 447 16.93 -12.06 -17.55
N PHE A 448 17.45 -11.03 -16.89
CA PHE A 448 17.73 -9.72 -17.49
C PHE A 448 19.21 -9.42 -17.47
N GLU A 449 19.64 -8.61 -18.44
CA GLU A 449 21.01 -8.15 -18.64
C GLU A 449 21.06 -6.62 -18.68
N MET A 450 22.27 -6.09 -18.55
CA MET A 450 22.50 -4.65 -18.65
C MET A 450 22.04 -4.14 -20.03
N GLY A 451 21.21 -3.09 -20.03
CA GLY A 451 20.64 -2.52 -21.25
C GLY A 451 19.24 -3.01 -21.60
N ASP A 452 18.73 -4.02 -20.90
CA ASP A 452 17.33 -4.43 -21.07
C ASP A 452 16.37 -3.34 -20.54
N THR A 453 15.18 -3.29 -21.14
CA THR A 453 14.11 -2.44 -20.63
C THR A 453 13.56 -3.03 -19.33
N LEU A 454 13.59 -2.24 -18.28
CA LEU A 454 13.04 -2.58 -16.95
C LEU A 454 11.97 -1.55 -16.55
N PRO A 455 11.10 -1.85 -15.59
CA PRO A 455 10.24 -0.85 -14.95
C PRO A 455 11.07 0.34 -14.44
N PHE A 456 10.52 1.55 -14.51
CA PHE A 456 11.29 2.77 -14.18
C PHE A 456 11.89 2.75 -12.77
N TRP A 457 11.19 2.18 -11.78
CA TRP A 457 11.70 2.07 -10.43
C TRP A 457 12.90 1.13 -10.29
N ALA A 458 13.10 0.19 -11.20
CA ALA A 458 14.23 -0.72 -11.16
C ALA A 458 15.56 -0.08 -11.64
N TYR A 459 15.51 1.06 -12.32
CA TYR A 459 16.71 1.75 -12.80
C TYR A 459 17.40 2.61 -11.73
N GLY A 460 16.66 3.18 -10.79
CA GLY A 460 17.15 4.19 -9.85
C GLY A 460 17.60 3.65 -8.50
N GLY A 461 17.82 2.33 -8.36
CA GLY A 461 18.20 1.72 -7.09
C GLY A 461 19.60 2.09 -6.59
N LEU A 462 19.80 1.97 -5.28
CA LEU A 462 21.11 2.13 -4.64
C LEU A 462 22.09 1.08 -5.17
N LYS A 463 23.24 1.52 -5.61
CA LYS A 463 24.34 0.67 -6.07
C LYS A 463 25.58 0.93 -5.23
N ASN A 464 26.11 -0.14 -4.67
CA ASN A 464 27.32 -0.07 -3.84
C ASN A 464 27.21 0.94 -2.67
N GLU A 465 26.00 1.20 -2.21
CA GLU A 465 25.68 2.11 -1.13
C GLU A 465 24.62 1.48 -0.22
N ASN A 466 24.73 1.71 1.09
CA ASN A 466 23.77 1.26 2.09
C ASN A 466 23.23 2.45 2.86
N LEU A 467 22.05 2.27 3.45
CA LEU A 467 21.49 3.23 4.40
C LEU A 467 21.21 2.53 5.73
N LEU A 468 21.58 3.16 6.81
CA LEU A 468 21.35 2.67 8.17
C LEU A 468 20.89 3.84 9.04
N TYR A 469 19.74 3.69 9.69
CA TYR A 469 19.19 4.71 10.57
C TYR A 469 18.76 4.10 11.89
N ASP A 470 19.05 4.80 12.99
CA ASP A 470 18.50 4.51 14.30
C ASP A 470 17.10 5.14 14.41
N ARG A 471 16.08 4.32 14.57
CA ARG A 471 14.67 4.76 14.57
C ARG A 471 14.27 5.54 15.83
N GLN A 472 15.03 5.42 16.90
CA GLN A 472 14.73 6.09 18.16
C GLN A 472 15.37 7.48 18.23
N SER A 473 16.66 7.58 17.89
CA SER A 473 17.42 8.82 17.98
C SER A 473 17.31 9.68 16.71
N ASP A 474 17.00 9.08 15.55
CA ASP A 474 16.87 9.74 14.25
C ASP A 474 15.57 9.33 13.52
N PRO A 475 14.40 9.64 14.05
CA PRO A 475 13.11 9.28 13.43
C PRO A 475 12.87 9.94 12.06
N GLN A 476 13.62 10.99 11.72
CA GLN A 476 13.55 11.64 10.41
C GLN A 476 14.54 11.07 9.40
N GLN A 477 15.39 10.11 9.83
CA GLN A 477 16.38 9.45 8.96
C GLN A 477 17.30 10.43 8.24
N LEU A 478 17.87 11.37 9.00
CA LEU A 478 18.76 12.42 8.48
C LEU A 478 20.22 12.01 8.51
N GLN A 479 20.61 11.13 9.44
CA GLN A 479 21.99 10.71 9.65
C GLN A 479 22.19 9.25 9.24
N ASN A 480 22.73 9.04 8.04
CA ASN A 480 23.10 7.69 7.59
C ASN A 480 24.28 7.17 8.41
N LEU A 481 24.10 6.08 9.12
CA LEU A 481 25.11 5.40 9.95
C LEU A 481 25.83 4.26 9.22
N ALA A 482 25.44 3.95 7.97
CA ALA A 482 26.09 2.90 7.18
C ALA A 482 27.55 3.27 6.89
N SER A 483 28.40 2.27 6.86
CA SER A 483 29.82 2.44 6.52
C SER A 483 29.97 2.86 5.05
N PRO A 484 30.90 3.79 4.74
CA PRO A 484 31.20 4.13 3.35
C PRO A 484 31.63 2.88 2.56
N GLN A 485 31.34 2.88 1.26
CA GLN A 485 31.73 1.79 0.39
C GLN A 485 33.25 1.55 0.39
N GLY A 486 33.66 0.29 0.53
CA GLY A 486 35.05 -0.13 0.55
C GLY A 486 35.70 -0.08 1.93
N ASP A 487 35.03 0.49 2.92
CA ASP A 487 35.49 0.47 4.31
C ASP A 487 35.03 -0.83 5.01
N VAL A 488 35.66 -1.10 6.16
CA VAL A 488 35.20 -2.20 7.03
C VAL A 488 33.85 -1.78 7.62
N ILE A 489 32.82 -2.60 7.37
CA ILE A 489 31.49 -2.35 7.92
C ILE A 489 31.50 -2.42 9.44
N SER A 490 30.69 -1.60 10.10
CA SER A 490 30.58 -1.57 11.55
C SER A 490 30.04 -2.89 12.10
N PRO A 491 30.30 -3.24 13.37
CA PRO A 491 29.72 -4.43 13.98
C PRO A 491 28.20 -4.47 13.91
N LEU A 492 27.54 -3.31 14.12
CA LEU A 492 26.08 -3.18 14.00
C LEU A 492 25.60 -3.45 12.57
N GLU A 493 26.26 -2.85 11.58
CA GLU A 493 25.90 -3.08 10.17
C GLU A 493 26.12 -4.54 9.77
N SER A 494 27.16 -5.19 10.27
CA SER A 494 27.43 -6.62 10.05
C SER A 494 26.33 -7.50 10.65
N GLU A 495 25.87 -7.19 11.86
CA GLU A 495 24.76 -7.90 12.51
C GLU A 495 23.46 -7.75 11.70
N LEU A 496 23.11 -6.54 11.27
CA LEU A 496 21.91 -6.28 10.47
C LEU A 496 21.97 -6.93 9.10
N LEU A 497 23.15 -6.98 8.47
CA LEU A 497 23.37 -7.66 7.20
C LEU A 497 23.15 -9.17 7.33
N GLU A 498 23.67 -9.79 8.38
CA GLU A 498 23.44 -11.22 8.65
C GLU A 498 21.96 -11.49 8.96
N HIS A 499 21.30 -10.61 9.73
CA HIS A 499 19.87 -10.71 10.00
C HIS A 499 19.05 -10.62 8.69
N MET A 500 19.37 -9.65 7.80
CA MET A 500 18.73 -9.54 6.49
C MET A 500 18.93 -10.80 5.66
N LYS A 501 20.13 -11.38 5.66
CA LYS A 501 20.41 -12.65 4.97
C LYS A 501 19.52 -13.78 5.49
N GLN A 502 19.39 -13.92 6.80
CA GLN A 502 18.53 -14.94 7.41
C GLN A 502 17.07 -14.72 7.06
N ALA A 503 16.58 -13.47 7.14
CA ALA A 503 15.21 -13.11 6.77
C ALA A 503 14.89 -13.43 5.30
N LEU A 504 15.83 -13.16 4.38
CA LEU A 504 15.67 -13.50 2.96
C LEU A 504 15.70 -15.01 2.71
N VAL A 505 16.51 -15.77 3.45
CA VAL A 505 16.50 -17.24 3.39
C VAL A 505 15.17 -17.79 3.91
N GLU A 506 14.61 -17.24 4.98
CA GLU A 506 13.33 -17.68 5.55
C GLU A 506 12.19 -17.58 4.53
N ILE A 507 12.17 -16.52 3.72
CA ILE A 507 11.16 -16.33 2.66
C ILE A 507 11.51 -17.03 1.35
N ASN A 508 12.58 -17.83 1.28
CA ASN A 508 13.09 -18.49 0.08
C ASN A 508 13.40 -17.48 -1.05
N ALA A 509 14.00 -16.36 -0.73
CA ALA A 509 14.38 -15.35 -1.72
C ALA A 509 15.27 -15.98 -2.82
N PRO A 510 15.12 -15.56 -4.10
CA PRO A 510 15.87 -16.18 -5.19
C PRO A 510 17.37 -15.91 -5.06
N GLN A 511 18.17 -16.87 -5.54
CA GLN A 511 19.64 -16.76 -5.53
C GLN A 511 20.14 -15.49 -6.24
N ASP A 512 19.49 -15.09 -7.32
CA ASP A 512 19.81 -13.85 -8.04
C ASP A 512 19.75 -12.64 -7.12
N LEU A 513 18.68 -12.53 -6.31
CA LEU A 513 18.54 -11.46 -5.33
C LEU A 513 19.66 -11.51 -4.30
N MET A 514 19.94 -12.69 -3.74
CA MET A 514 20.98 -12.87 -2.74
C MET A 514 22.36 -12.50 -3.30
N GLN A 515 22.68 -12.93 -4.53
CA GLN A 515 23.92 -12.59 -5.21
C GLN A 515 24.02 -11.11 -5.52
N ARG A 516 22.93 -10.49 -6.01
CA ARG A 516 22.86 -9.06 -6.32
C ARG A 516 23.12 -8.19 -5.10
N LEU A 517 22.71 -8.64 -3.92
CA LEU A 517 22.95 -7.95 -2.65
C LEU A 517 24.31 -8.31 -2.00
N GLY A 518 25.08 -9.22 -2.58
CA GLY A 518 26.36 -9.70 -2.01
C GLY A 518 26.18 -10.49 -0.72
N LEU A 519 25.14 -11.33 -0.65
CA LEU A 519 24.77 -12.14 0.52
C LEU A 519 25.07 -13.63 0.35
N LEU A 520 25.58 -14.03 -0.82
CA LEU A 520 26.05 -15.42 -1.09
C LEU A 520 27.52 -15.57 -0.81
#